data_76912205e77612515d540bd3f72cf4b9
#
_entry.id   76912205e77612515d540bd3f72cf4b9
#
_cell.length_a   1.000
_cell.length_b   1.000
_cell.length_c   1.000
_cell.angle_alpha   90.00
_cell.angle_beta   90.00
_cell.angle_gamma   90.00
#
_symmetry.space_group_name_H-M   'P 1'
#
loop_
_entity.id
_entity.type
_entity.pdbx_description
1 polymer ?
#
loop_
_entity_poly.entity_id
_entity_poly.type
_entity_poly.pdbx_seq_one_letter_code
_entity_poly.pdbx_strand_id
1 'polypeptide(L)'
;MFDKLLQAQQKAEEIKKRLDLISVSAEVEGGKIRITSTANKHISAISIDPEFLRSADHEELEELLAAAVNKVLAQADNVSQTEMQAVTRDMMGGLGNLFGK
;
A
#
# COMPACT_ATOMS: atom_id res chain seq x y z
N MET A 1 27.96 2.51 17.17
CA MET A 1 27.40 3.41 16.17
C MET A 1 26.95 2.71 14.92
N PHE A 2 27.80 1.91 14.33
CA PHE A 2 27.44 1.15 13.15
C PHE A 2 26.32 0.15 13.40
N ASP A 3 26.26 -0.39 14.59
CA ASP A 3 25.23 -1.37 14.94
C ASP A 3 23.83 -0.79 14.83
N LYS A 4 23.65 0.47 15.24
CA LYS A 4 22.35 1.13 15.16
C LYS A 4 21.93 1.38 13.72
N LEU A 5 22.89 1.75 12.86
CA LEU A 5 22.61 1.95 11.46
C LEU A 5 22.21 0.64 10.78
N LEU A 6 22.93 -0.44 11.11
CA LEU A 6 22.60 -1.75 10.57
C LEU A 6 21.22 -2.20 11.02
N GLN A 7 20.88 -1.98 12.30
CA GLN A 7 19.56 -2.33 12.82
C GLN A 7 18.47 -1.54 12.13
N ALA A 8 18.71 -0.24 11.89
CA ALA A 8 17.73 0.58 11.18
C ALA A 8 17.51 0.10 9.75
N GLN A 9 18.58 -0.28 9.06
CA GLN A 9 18.48 -0.82 7.71
C GLN A 9 17.74 -2.15 7.69
N GLN A 10 18.03 -3.01 8.65
CA GLN A 10 17.34 -4.30 8.76
C GLN A 10 15.85 -4.11 9.03
N LYS A 11 15.50 -3.17 9.90
CA LYS A 11 14.11 -2.85 10.18
C LYS A 11 13.40 -2.33 8.95
N ALA A 12 14.06 -1.46 8.19
CA ALA A 12 13.49 -0.91 6.96
C ALA A 12 13.24 -2.01 5.95
N GLU A 13 14.17 -2.95 5.80
CA GLU A 13 13.99 -4.08 4.91
C GLU A 13 12.88 -5.01 5.35
N GLU A 14 12.77 -5.26 6.66
CA GLU A 14 11.69 -6.07 7.19
C GLU A 14 10.32 -5.45 6.92
N ILE A 15 10.22 -4.13 7.10
CA ILE A 15 8.98 -3.42 6.81
C ILE A 15 8.65 -3.55 5.33
N LYS A 16 9.63 -3.35 4.47
CA LYS A 16 9.42 -3.46 3.03
C LYS A 16 8.93 -4.85 2.65
N LYS A 17 9.54 -5.89 3.20
CA LYS A 17 9.12 -7.27 2.94
C LYS A 17 7.70 -7.52 3.43
N ARG A 18 7.37 -6.98 4.60
CA ARG A 18 6.01 -7.10 5.14
C ARG A 18 5.00 -6.41 4.23
N LEU A 19 5.33 -5.21 3.77
CA LEU A 19 4.43 -4.45 2.89
C LEU A 19 4.23 -5.15 1.55
N ASP A 20 5.25 -5.85 1.04
CA ASP A 20 5.13 -6.62 -0.18
C ASP A 20 4.10 -7.76 -0.07
N LEU A 21 3.84 -8.22 1.14
CA LEU A 21 2.89 -9.31 1.39
C LEU A 21 1.47 -8.81 1.65
N ILE A 22 1.28 -7.51 1.79
CA ILE A 22 -0.03 -6.94 2.03
C ILE A 22 -0.64 -6.49 0.72
N SER A 23 -1.84 -6.96 0.42
CA SER A 23 -2.58 -6.55 -0.77
C SER A 23 -3.66 -5.55 -0.42
N VAL A 24 -3.78 -4.53 -1.26
CA VAL A 24 -4.88 -3.58 -1.19
C VAL A 24 -5.57 -3.54 -2.54
N SER A 25 -6.85 -3.23 -2.54
CA SER A 25 -7.64 -3.15 -3.77
C SER A 25 -8.48 -1.90 -3.78
N ALA A 26 -8.74 -1.38 -4.97
CA ALA A 26 -9.67 -0.28 -5.16
C ALA A 26 -10.55 -0.57 -6.36
N GLU A 27 -11.78 -0.10 -6.28
CA GLU A 27 -12.76 -0.28 -7.34
C GLU A 27 -13.34 1.05 -7.74
N VAL A 28 -13.71 1.17 -9.01
CA VAL A 28 -14.48 2.30 -9.52
C VAL A 28 -15.61 1.75 -10.37
N GLU A 29 -16.59 2.59 -10.64
CA GLU A 29 -17.75 2.25 -11.50
C GLU A 29 -18.48 1.00 -11.03
N GLY A 30 -18.78 0.97 -9.73
CA GLY A 30 -19.53 -0.16 -9.17
C GLY A 30 -18.83 -1.49 -9.25
N GLY A 31 -17.50 -1.48 -9.23
CA GLY A 31 -16.73 -2.72 -9.28
C GLY A 31 -16.36 -3.19 -10.64
N LYS A 32 -16.72 -2.43 -11.68
CA LYS A 32 -16.39 -2.82 -13.06
C LYS A 32 -14.92 -2.74 -13.38
N ILE A 33 -14.20 -1.89 -12.64
CA ILE A 33 -12.75 -1.82 -12.72
C ILE A 33 -12.22 -1.98 -11.31
N ARG A 34 -11.33 -2.95 -11.14
CA ARG A 34 -10.68 -3.22 -9.86
C ARG A 34 -9.18 -3.29 -10.08
N ILE A 35 -8.43 -2.62 -9.23
CA ILE A 35 -6.97 -2.66 -9.28
C ILE A 35 -6.45 -3.12 -7.93
N THR A 36 -5.51 -4.04 -7.96
CA THR A 36 -4.87 -4.58 -6.77
C THR A 36 -3.39 -4.17 -6.76
N SER A 37 -2.92 -3.78 -5.59
CA SER A 37 -1.55 -3.36 -5.39
C SER A 37 -1.01 -3.97 -4.11
N THR A 38 0.30 -4.09 -4.01
CA THR A 38 0.91 -4.31 -2.70
C THR A 38 0.93 -2.98 -1.94
N ALA A 39 1.16 -3.06 -0.64
CA ALA A 39 1.29 -1.84 0.17
C ALA A 39 2.53 -1.03 -0.22
N ASN A 40 3.45 -1.61 -0.97
CA ASN A 40 4.61 -0.90 -1.54
C ASN A 40 4.31 -0.26 -2.88
N LYS A 41 3.05 -0.16 -3.26
CA LYS A 41 2.62 0.53 -4.49
C LYS A 41 3.03 -0.19 -5.77
N HIS A 42 3.14 -1.51 -5.68
CA HIS A 42 3.36 -2.34 -6.86
C HIS A 42 2.02 -2.87 -7.34
N ILE A 43 1.61 -2.45 -8.53
CA ILE A 43 0.35 -2.90 -9.11
C ILE A 43 0.49 -4.36 -9.53
N SER A 44 -0.33 -5.23 -8.93
CA SER A 44 -0.23 -6.66 -9.18
C SER A 44 -1.31 -7.18 -10.10
N ALA A 45 -2.45 -6.50 -10.20
CA ALA A 45 -3.53 -6.95 -11.07
C ALA A 45 -4.47 -5.81 -11.42
N ILE A 46 -5.01 -5.88 -12.62
CA ILE A 46 -6.08 -4.99 -13.08
C ILE A 46 -7.17 -5.88 -13.65
N SER A 47 -8.39 -5.69 -13.16
CA SER A 47 -9.54 -6.45 -13.63
C SER A 47 -10.58 -5.50 -14.18
N ILE A 48 -11.04 -5.75 -15.40
CA ILE A 48 -12.05 -4.92 -16.06
C ILE A 48 -13.19 -5.84 -16.50
N ASP A 49 -14.42 -5.46 -16.14
CA ASP A 49 -15.58 -6.22 -16.57
C ASP A 49 -15.64 -6.25 -18.09
N PRO A 50 -15.75 -7.43 -18.71
CA PRO A 50 -15.72 -7.53 -20.17
C PRO A 50 -16.84 -6.79 -20.88
N GLU A 51 -18.04 -6.79 -20.29
CA GLU A 51 -19.17 -6.08 -20.89
C GLU A 51 -18.97 -4.59 -20.84
N PHE A 52 -18.46 -4.10 -19.71
CA PHE A 52 -18.14 -2.68 -19.57
C PHE A 52 -17.06 -2.28 -20.57
N LEU A 53 -16.04 -3.11 -20.73
CA LEU A 53 -14.96 -2.84 -21.69
C LEU A 53 -15.48 -2.70 -23.09
N ARG A 54 -16.44 -3.54 -23.47
CA ARG A 54 -17.01 -3.50 -24.84
C ARG A 54 -17.84 -2.26 -25.10
N SER A 55 -18.53 -1.76 -24.07
CA SER A 55 -19.47 -0.65 -24.26
C SER A 55 -18.89 0.70 -23.87
N ALA A 56 -17.79 0.73 -23.15
CA ALA A 56 -17.22 1.98 -22.66
C ALA A 56 -16.48 2.72 -23.77
N ASP A 57 -16.60 4.04 -23.76
CA ASP A 57 -15.79 4.89 -24.59
C ASP A 57 -14.34 4.87 -24.08
N HIS A 58 -13.38 4.94 -25.00
CA HIS A 58 -11.98 4.82 -24.60
C HIS A 58 -11.56 5.95 -23.66
N GLU A 59 -12.07 7.17 -23.85
CA GLU A 59 -11.74 8.29 -22.96
C GLU A 59 -12.29 8.06 -21.56
N GLU A 60 -13.51 7.56 -21.47
CA GLU A 60 -14.10 7.22 -20.19
C GLU A 60 -13.29 6.14 -19.49
N LEU A 61 -12.90 5.11 -20.22
CA LEU A 61 -12.10 4.03 -19.66
C LEU A 61 -10.76 4.54 -19.16
N GLU A 62 -10.11 5.41 -19.92
CA GLU A 62 -8.82 6.00 -19.52
C GLU A 62 -8.96 6.79 -18.22
N GLU A 63 -10.00 7.61 -18.13
CA GLU A 63 -10.24 8.40 -16.92
C GLU A 63 -10.53 7.53 -15.70
N LEU A 64 -11.32 6.48 -15.89
CA LEU A 64 -11.65 5.56 -14.81
C LEU A 64 -10.44 4.76 -14.36
N LEU A 65 -9.57 4.36 -15.28
CA LEU A 65 -8.34 3.66 -14.93
C LEU A 65 -7.43 4.56 -14.11
N ALA A 66 -7.29 5.82 -14.52
CA ALA A 66 -6.48 6.77 -13.76
C ALA A 66 -7.03 6.96 -12.34
N ALA A 67 -8.35 7.10 -12.22
CA ALA A 67 -9.00 7.23 -10.93
C ALA A 67 -8.77 6.00 -10.05
N ALA A 68 -8.90 4.81 -10.62
CA ALA A 68 -8.73 3.56 -9.89
C ALA A 68 -7.28 3.38 -9.43
N VAL A 69 -6.32 3.70 -10.30
CA VAL A 69 -4.89 3.62 -9.95
C VAL A 69 -4.58 4.56 -8.79
N ASN A 70 -5.02 5.81 -8.90
CA ASN A 70 -4.76 6.78 -7.83
C ASN A 70 -5.42 6.36 -6.51
N LYS A 71 -6.61 5.79 -6.60
CA LYS A 71 -7.33 5.33 -5.41
C LYS A 71 -6.59 4.20 -4.71
N VAL A 72 -6.11 3.20 -5.47
CA VAL A 72 -5.40 2.07 -4.87
C VAL A 72 -4.04 2.50 -4.33
N LEU A 73 -3.37 3.43 -5.01
CA LEU A 73 -2.08 3.92 -4.52
C LEU A 73 -2.23 4.70 -3.21
N ALA A 74 -3.32 5.46 -3.08
CA ALA A 74 -3.63 6.16 -1.84
C ALA A 74 -3.89 5.18 -0.69
N GLN A 75 -4.60 4.10 -0.97
CA GLN A 75 -4.84 3.06 0.03
C GLN A 75 -3.54 2.37 0.43
N ALA A 76 -2.69 2.07 -0.55
CA ALA A 76 -1.40 1.46 -0.28
C ALA A 76 -0.55 2.36 0.62
N ASP A 77 -0.58 3.66 0.35
CA ASP A 77 0.16 4.63 1.14
C ASP A 77 -0.34 4.67 2.57
N ASN A 78 -1.66 4.65 2.77
CA ASN A 78 -2.25 4.62 4.11
C ASN A 78 -1.82 3.39 4.89
N VAL A 79 -1.82 2.22 4.25
CA VAL A 79 -1.40 0.98 4.89
C VAL A 79 0.08 1.06 5.24
N SER A 80 0.90 1.56 4.32
CA SER A 80 2.33 1.72 4.55
C SER A 80 2.59 2.62 5.76
N GLN A 81 1.91 3.76 5.84
CA GLN A 81 2.05 4.68 6.97
C GLN A 81 1.62 4.04 8.28
N THR A 82 0.52 3.29 8.25
CA THR A 82 0.03 2.61 9.44
C THR A 82 1.04 1.59 9.94
N GLU A 83 1.65 0.82 9.04
CA GLU A 83 2.67 -0.15 9.42
C GLU A 83 3.92 0.52 9.96
N MET A 84 4.33 1.63 9.35
CA MET A 84 5.48 2.39 9.84
C MET A 84 5.22 2.97 11.22
N GLN A 85 4.02 3.47 11.46
CA GLN A 85 3.63 3.99 12.77
C GLN A 85 3.64 2.90 13.83
N ALA A 86 3.18 1.71 13.48
CA ALA A 86 3.18 0.59 14.41
C ALA A 86 4.61 0.23 14.84
N VAL A 87 5.53 0.20 13.88
CA VAL A 87 6.95 -0.08 14.18
C VAL A 87 7.54 1.02 15.06
N THR A 88 7.26 2.28 14.72
CA THR A 88 7.73 3.40 15.51
C THR A 88 7.20 3.34 16.93
N ARG A 89 5.94 3.00 17.08
CA ARG A 89 5.31 2.87 18.40
C ARG A 89 5.96 1.78 19.22
N ASP A 90 6.27 0.64 18.59
CA ASP A 90 6.96 -0.46 19.26
C ASP A 90 8.35 -0.03 19.75
N MET A 91 9.06 0.71 18.91
CA MET A 91 10.38 1.24 19.29
C MET A 91 10.28 2.23 20.44
N MET A 92 9.29 3.11 20.39
CA MET A 92 9.04 4.08 21.45
C MET A 92 8.61 3.40 22.74
N GLY A 93 7.82 2.35 22.61
CA GLY A 93 7.42 1.57 23.79
C GLY A 93 8.60 0.96 24.50
N GLY A 94 9.56 0.47 23.75
CA GLY A 94 10.79 -0.05 24.32
C GLY A 94 11.57 1.01 25.08
N LEU A 95 11.63 2.22 24.51
CA LEU A 95 12.27 3.34 25.17
C LEU A 95 11.52 3.76 26.43
N GLY A 96 10.20 3.72 26.37
CA GLY A 96 9.40 4.04 27.53
C GLY A 96 9.67 3.15 28.72
N ASN A 97 9.89 1.87 28.45
CA ASN A 97 10.23 0.93 29.50
C ASN A 97 11.59 1.23 30.13
N LEU A 98 12.51 1.73 29.33
CA LEU A 98 13.82 2.12 29.85
C LEU A 98 13.75 3.33 30.79
N PHE A 99 12.87 4.27 30.50
CA PHE A 99 12.83 5.51 31.26
C PHE A 99 11.79 5.52 32.37
N GLY A 100 11.12 4.39 32.56
CA GLY A 100 10.34 4.61 33.47
C GLY A 100 9.49 4.05 34.19
N LYS A 101 9.58 3.29 33.85
CA LYS A 101 8.73 2.69 34.63
C LYS A 101 8.36 1.69 34.44
#